data_dc8f139229547b720b30c1a0f8e0236b
#
_entry.id   dc8f139229547b720b30c1a0f8e0236b
#
_cell.length_a   1.000
_cell.length_b   1.000
_cell.length_c   1.000
_cell.angle_alpha   90.00
_cell.angle_beta   90.00
_cell.angle_gamma   90.00
#
_symmetry.space_group_name_H-M   'P 1'
#
loop_
_entity.id
_entity.type
_entity.pdbx_description
1 polymer ?
#
loop_
_entity_poly.entity_id
_entity_poly.type
_entity_poly.pdbx_seq_one_letter_code
_entity_poly.pdbx_strand_id
1 'polypeptide(L)'
;MTVDPQIAAALYGVSTGTITTVLLKKGLRNVWMRGTRPVRSGQPRLLGHAFTLRFVPAREDLATPASWSSPISTRSAIEAMPVGCIAVADAMGVTDAGIFGDILCARMAKKGVAGLVTDGVMRDMHGVLGTGLPVWCQGTAAPASVAALTFVNWQEPIGCGGVAVFPYDLIMVDDDGAVVIPKAMIEEVAAVAAEQEQMEEWIMGEVEAGASLPGLYPPNAENKARYDAWKAGQK
;
A
#
# COMPACT_ATOMS: atom_id res chain seq x y z
N MET A 1 -0.44 -14.84 5.04
CA MET A 1 0.54 -14.60 3.93
C MET A 1 1.59 -13.63 4.45
N THR A 2 2.52 -14.12 5.26
CA THR A 2 3.58 -13.30 5.83
C THR A 2 4.64 -13.00 4.77
N VAL A 3 5.15 -11.78 4.76
CA VAL A 3 6.31 -11.39 3.96
C VAL A 3 7.53 -12.15 4.48
N ASP A 4 8.41 -12.54 3.57
CA ASP A 4 9.68 -13.15 3.94
C ASP A 4 10.43 -12.26 4.94
N PRO A 5 10.93 -12.80 6.08
CA PRO A 5 11.58 -12.00 7.11
C PRO A 5 12.81 -11.22 6.62
N GLN A 6 13.55 -11.74 5.63
CA GLN A 6 14.72 -11.06 5.06
C GLN A 6 14.26 -9.86 4.21
N ILE A 7 13.20 -10.02 3.41
CA ILE A 7 12.59 -8.93 2.64
C ILE A 7 12.01 -7.87 3.58
N ALA A 8 11.30 -8.29 4.62
CA ALA A 8 10.74 -7.36 5.61
C ALA A 8 11.84 -6.55 6.31
N ALA A 9 12.95 -7.19 6.71
CA ALA A 9 14.09 -6.53 7.31
C ALA A 9 14.78 -5.54 6.34
N ALA A 10 14.96 -5.94 5.07
CA ALA A 10 15.59 -5.08 4.06
C ALA A 10 14.75 -3.83 3.75
N LEU A 11 13.41 -3.92 3.81
CA LEU A 11 12.49 -2.83 3.51
C LEU A 11 12.03 -2.06 4.76
N TYR A 12 12.48 -2.42 5.96
CA TYR A 12 11.99 -1.86 7.22
C TYR A 12 12.13 -0.33 7.30
N GLY A 13 13.27 0.22 6.86
CA GLY A 13 13.54 1.66 6.86
C GLY A 13 13.15 2.39 5.57
N VAL A 14 12.91 1.65 4.50
CA VAL A 14 12.73 2.20 3.14
C VAL A 14 11.41 2.95 3.00
N SER A 15 11.43 4.13 2.35
CA SER A 15 10.23 4.92 2.05
C SER A 15 9.54 4.46 0.77
N THR A 16 8.22 4.76 0.62
CA THR A 16 7.52 4.56 -0.66
C THR A 16 8.13 5.43 -1.77
N GLY A 17 8.67 6.60 -1.43
CA GLY A 17 9.43 7.47 -2.34
C GLY A 17 10.66 6.78 -2.93
N THR A 18 11.47 6.12 -2.08
CA THR A 18 12.63 5.34 -2.52
C THR A 18 12.21 4.16 -3.41
N ILE A 19 11.15 3.43 -3.04
CA ILE A 19 10.61 2.33 -3.86
C ILE A 19 10.18 2.82 -5.24
N THR A 20 9.45 3.94 -5.34
CA THR A 20 9.04 4.47 -6.65
C THR A 20 10.23 4.87 -7.51
N THR A 21 11.29 5.42 -6.90
CA THR A 21 12.53 5.78 -7.60
C THR A 21 13.27 4.54 -8.11
N VAL A 22 13.37 3.49 -7.31
CA VAL A 22 13.99 2.21 -7.71
C VAL A 22 13.21 1.58 -8.86
N LEU A 23 11.88 1.52 -8.76
CA LEU A 23 11.02 0.96 -9.82
C LEU A 23 11.06 1.78 -11.11
N LEU A 24 11.13 3.12 -11.00
CA LEU A 24 11.31 4.02 -12.14
C LEU A 24 12.59 3.71 -12.92
N LYS A 25 13.72 3.51 -12.22
CA LYS A 25 15.00 3.12 -12.83
C LYS A 25 14.92 1.76 -13.54
N LYS A 26 13.98 0.90 -13.13
CA LYS A 26 13.69 -0.39 -13.76
C LYS A 26 12.62 -0.32 -14.86
N GLY A 27 12.16 0.89 -15.23
CA GLY A 27 11.18 1.12 -16.28
C GLY A 27 9.71 1.09 -15.83
N LEU A 28 9.43 0.90 -14.55
CA LEU A 28 8.08 0.89 -13.97
C LEU A 28 7.73 2.27 -13.41
N ARG A 29 6.76 2.95 -14.05
CA ARG A 29 6.37 4.33 -13.69
C ARG A 29 5.04 4.40 -12.96
N ASN A 30 4.13 3.46 -13.21
CA ASN A 30 2.77 3.46 -12.69
C ASN A 30 2.64 2.44 -11.56
N VAL A 31 3.20 2.76 -10.41
CA VAL A 31 3.30 1.86 -9.24
C VAL A 31 2.73 2.46 -7.97
N TRP A 32 2.45 3.78 -7.94
CA TRP A 32 1.83 4.49 -6.82
C TRP A 32 0.32 4.64 -7.05
N MET A 33 -0.47 4.10 -6.13
CA MET A 33 -1.93 4.09 -6.18
C MET A 33 -2.49 5.46 -5.78
N ARG A 34 -3.10 6.16 -6.75
CA ARG A 34 -3.67 7.50 -6.52
C ARG A 34 -4.84 7.44 -5.55
N GLY A 35 -4.95 8.48 -4.71
CA GLY A 35 -6.05 8.61 -3.77
C GLY A 35 -5.89 7.81 -2.47
N THR A 36 -4.88 6.96 -2.37
CA THR A 36 -4.62 6.16 -1.16
C THR A 36 -3.85 7.00 -0.14
N ARG A 37 -4.57 7.68 0.75
CA ARG A 37 -4.00 8.50 1.82
C ARG A 37 -4.28 7.86 3.19
N PRO A 38 -3.36 7.95 4.16
CA PRO A 38 -3.61 7.46 5.50
C PRO A 38 -4.80 8.23 6.11
N VAL A 39 -5.72 7.52 6.76
CA VAL A 39 -6.90 8.14 7.40
C VAL A 39 -6.56 8.93 8.65
N ARG A 40 -5.36 8.75 9.20
CA ARG A 40 -4.82 9.55 10.30
C ARG A 40 -3.31 9.72 10.11
N SER A 41 -2.79 10.86 10.54
CA SER A 41 -1.35 11.11 10.56
C SER A 41 -0.64 10.11 11.50
N GLY A 42 0.59 9.73 11.15
CA GLY A 42 1.42 8.85 11.95
C GLY A 42 0.97 7.38 11.96
N GLN A 43 0.23 6.95 10.94
CA GLN A 43 0.02 5.51 10.75
C GLN A 43 1.36 4.81 10.53
N PRO A 44 1.52 3.57 11.05
CA PRO A 44 2.76 2.84 10.83
C PRO A 44 2.97 2.55 9.35
N ARG A 45 4.23 2.62 8.90
CA ARG A 45 4.62 2.04 7.61
C ARG A 45 4.35 0.54 7.65
N LEU A 46 3.70 0.01 6.61
CA LEU A 46 3.35 -1.40 6.53
C LEU A 46 3.83 -2.01 5.23
N LEU A 47 4.06 -3.31 5.31
CA LEU A 47 4.45 -4.16 4.20
C LEU A 47 3.62 -5.43 4.25
N GLY A 48 3.02 -5.85 3.12
CA GLY A 48 2.22 -7.06 3.06
C GLY A 48 1.87 -7.47 1.64
N HIS A 49 1.61 -8.75 1.43
CA HIS A 49 1.14 -9.21 0.13
C HIS A 49 -0.30 -8.77 -0.12
N ALA A 50 -0.58 -8.37 -1.35
CA ALA A 50 -1.90 -7.94 -1.80
C ALA A 50 -2.92 -9.07 -1.72
N PHE A 51 -4.02 -8.82 -1.01
CA PHE A 51 -5.28 -9.55 -1.14
C PHE A 51 -6.25 -8.63 -1.87
N THR A 52 -6.46 -8.87 -3.15
CA THR A 52 -7.20 -7.97 -4.03
C THR A 52 -8.70 -8.17 -3.91
N LEU A 53 -9.46 -7.07 -3.95
CA LEU A 53 -10.92 -7.01 -3.90
C LEU A 53 -11.42 -6.20 -5.08
N ARG A 54 -12.32 -6.77 -5.87
CA ARG A 54 -12.78 -6.18 -7.13
C ARG A 54 -14.22 -5.73 -7.05
N PHE A 55 -14.43 -4.46 -7.36
CA PHE A 55 -15.76 -3.87 -7.60
C PHE A 55 -15.89 -3.47 -9.06
N VAL A 56 -17.15 -3.30 -9.48
CA VAL A 56 -17.55 -2.72 -10.78
C VAL A 56 -18.65 -1.69 -10.52
N PRO A 57 -19.02 -0.82 -11.48
CA PRO A 57 -20.15 0.10 -11.32
C PRO A 57 -21.40 -0.63 -10.86
N ALA A 58 -22.22 0.06 -10.05
CA ALA A 58 -23.45 -0.54 -9.54
C ALA A 58 -24.34 -1.01 -10.70
N ARG A 59 -24.75 -2.27 -10.57
CA ARG A 59 -25.84 -2.85 -11.34
C ARG A 59 -26.98 -3.13 -10.36
N GLU A 60 -28.04 -2.34 -10.43
CA GLU A 60 -29.07 -2.21 -9.37
C GLU A 60 -29.79 -3.51 -9.07
N ASP A 61 -29.88 -4.45 -10.04
CA ASP A 61 -30.45 -5.78 -9.85
C ASP A 61 -29.53 -6.71 -9.02
N LEU A 62 -28.20 -6.42 -8.98
CA LEU A 62 -27.22 -7.18 -8.23
C LEU A 62 -26.72 -6.44 -6.97
N ALA A 63 -26.59 -5.13 -7.06
CA ALA A 63 -26.10 -4.26 -5.97
C ALA A 63 -27.21 -3.97 -4.95
N THR A 64 -27.67 -5.01 -4.26
CA THR A 64 -28.76 -4.92 -3.28
C THR A 64 -28.27 -5.33 -1.89
N PRO A 65 -28.96 -4.95 -0.80
CA PRO A 65 -28.65 -5.45 0.55
C PRO A 65 -28.65 -6.99 0.64
N ALA A 66 -29.45 -7.69 -0.17
CA ALA A 66 -29.44 -9.14 -0.22
C ALA A 66 -28.10 -9.73 -0.71
N SER A 67 -27.36 -9.01 -1.55
CA SER A 67 -26.03 -9.42 -2.03
C SER A 67 -25.00 -9.58 -0.91
N TRP A 68 -25.23 -8.94 0.25
CA TRP A 68 -24.34 -9.08 1.41
C TRP A 68 -24.26 -10.49 1.98
N SER A 69 -25.28 -11.33 1.73
CA SER A 69 -25.33 -12.73 2.13
C SER A 69 -24.93 -13.69 1.01
N SER A 70 -24.50 -13.15 -0.14
CA SER A 70 -24.03 -13.97 -1.26
C SER A 70 -22.72 -14.70 -0.89
N PRO A 71 -22.52 -15.94 -1.43
CA PRO A 71 -21.22 -16.60 -1.37
C PRO A 71 -20.07 -15.73 -1.94
N ILE A 72 -20.38 -14.91 -2.95
CA ILE A 72 -19.46 -13.90 -3.48
C ILE A 72 -19.87 -12.53 -2.89
N SER A 73 -19.33 -12.22 -1.73
CA SER A 73 -19.59 -10.97 -1.01
C SER A 73 -18.33 -10.46 -0.35
N THR A 74 -18.32 -9.17 0.02
CA THR A 74 -17.22 -8.60 0.81
C THR A 74 -17.01 -9.32 2.14
N ARG A 75 -18.06 -9.88 2.73
CA ARG A 75 -17.99 -10.66 3.97
C ARG A 75 -17.24 -11.97 3.76
N SER A 76 -17.61 -12.73 2.72
CA SER A 76 -16.91 -13.97 2.34
C SER A 76 -15.44 -13.70 1.99
N ALA A 77 -15.18 -12.61 1.27
CA ALA A 77 -13.80 -12.20 0.95
C ALA A 77 -12.99 -11.91 2.22
N ILE A 78 -13.55 -11.19 3.19
CA ILE A 78 -12.89 -10.92 4.47
C ILE A 78 -12.58 -12.22 5.20
N GLU A 79 -13.51 -13.17 5.24
CA GLU A 79 -13.25 -14.48 5.86
C GLU A 79 -12.16 -15.29 5.16
N ALA A 80 -11.93 -15.08 3.88
CA ALA A 80 -10.85 -15.72 3.12
C ALA A 80 -9.47 -15.02 3.28
N MET A 81 -9.41 -13.81 3.85
CA MET A 81 -8.15 -13.07 4.02
C MET A 81 -7.16 -13.81 4.93
N PRO A 82 -5.92 -14.03 4.50
CA PRO A 82 -4.87 -14.58 5.36
C PRO A 82 -4.30 -13.51 6.31
N VAL A 83 -3.74 -13.98 7.43
CA VAL A 83 -3.01 -13.11 8.38
C VAL A 83 -1.85 -12.40 7.68
N GLY A 84 -1.64 -11.12 8.00
CA GLY A 84 -0.54 -10.31 7.50
C GLY A 84 -0.69 -9.80 6.08
N CYS A 85 -1.79 -10.09 5.36
CA CYS A 85 -2.04 -9.51 4.05
C CYS A 85 -2.42 -8.02 4.17
N ILE A 86 -2.22 -7.27 3.09
CA ILE A 86 -2.84 -5.96 2.88
C ILE A 86 -4.03 -6.17 1.93
N ALA A 87 -5.23 -5.84 2.40
CA ALA A 87 -6.41 -5.81 1.55
C ALA A 87 -6.33 -4.63 0.60
N VAL A 88 -6.39 -4.87 -0.72
CA VAL A 88 -6.39 -3.81 -1.73
C VAL A 88 -7.71 -3.84 -2.49
N ALA A 89 -8.51 -2.80 -2.33
CA ALA A 89 -9.84 -2.73 -2.92
C ALA A 89 -9.90 -1.71 -4.05
N ASP A 90 -10.17 -2.20 -5.27
CA ASP A 90 -10.46 -1.38 -6.44
C ASP A 90 -11.91 -0.93 -6.38
N ALA A 91 -12.13 0.32 -6.02
CA ALA A 91 -13.43 0.98 -6.02
C ALA A 91 -13.58 1.94 -7.24
N MET A 92 -12.69 1.87 -8.21
CA MET A 92 -12.68 2.70 -9.42
C MET A 92 -12.68 4.22 -9.10
N GLY A 93 -12.12 4.62 -7.97
CA GLY A 93 -12.10 6.01 -7.54
C GLY A 93 -13.47 6.57 -7.12
N VAL A 94 -14.48 5.73 -6.89
CA VAL A 94 -15.81 6.15 -6.45
C VAL A 94 -15.76 6.73 -5.04
N THR A 95 -16.30 7.95 -4.87
CA THR A 95 -16.22 8.72 -3.61
C THR A 95 -17.56 9.01 -2.95
N ASP A 96 -18.67 8.56 -3.51
CA ASP A 96 -20.03 8.79 -3.04
C ASP A 96 -20.69 7.60 -2.33
N ALA A 97 -19.94 6.47 -2.22
CA ALA A 97 -20.37 5.31 -1.44
C ALA A 97 -19.17 4.65 -0.72
N GLY A 98 -19.27 4.48 0.60
CA GLY A 98 -18.26 3.86 1.43
C GLY A 98 -18.21 2.35 1.24
N ILE A 99 -17.05 1.80 0.86
CA ILE A 99 -16.91 0.37 0.55
C ILE A 99 -16.94 -0.51 1.80
N PHE A 100 -16.36 -0.03 2.92
CA PHE A 100 -16.34 -0.72 4.19
C PHE A 100 -16.66 0.24 5.33
N GLY A 101 -17.29 -0.28 6.37
CA GLY A 101 -17.53 0.40 7.63
C GLY A 101 -16.80 -0.29 8.79
N ASP A 102 -17.07 0.16 10.01
CA ASP A 102 -16.41 -0.24 11.24
C ASP A 102 -16.50 -1.73 11.54
N ILE A 103 -17.66 -2.38 11.37
CA ILE A 103 -17.85 -3.81 11.64
C ILE A 103 -16.94 -4.66 10.75
N LEU A 104 -16.83 -4.32 9.45
CA LEU A 104 -16.01 -5.06 8.51
C LEU A 104 -14.51 -4.81 8.79
N CYS A 105 -14.14 -3.59 9.13
CA CYS A 105 -12.78 -3.23 9.53
C CYS A 105 -12.38 -3.91 10.85
N ALA A 106 -13.28 -3.97 11.84
CA ALA A 106 -13.05 -4.70 13.09
C ALA A 106 -12.81 -6.19 12.83
N ARG A 107 -13.57 -6.80 11.89
CA ARG A 107 -13.35 -8.19 11.53
C ARG A 107 -12.01 -8.41 10.84
N MET A 108 -11.61 -7.55 9.90
CA MET A 108 -10.27 -7.58 9.28
C MET A 108 -9.16 -7.46 10.34
N ALA A 109 -9.25 -6.50 11.24
CA ALA A 109 -8.29 -6.33 12.34
C ALA A 109 -8.20 -7.59 13.22
N LYS A 110 -9.35 -8.18 13.59
CA LYS A 110 -9.41 -9.41 14.39
C LYS A 110 -8.81 -10.63 13.68
N LYS A 111 -8.86 -10.65 12.35
CA LYS A 111 -8.22 -11.70 11.53
C LYS A 111 -6.72 -11.50 11.37
N GLY A 112 -6.18 -10.37 11.80
CA GLY A 112 -4.77 -10.03 11.64
C GLY A 112 -4.41 -9.57 10.22
N VAL A 113 -5.37 -8.97 9.50
CA VAL A 113 -5.08 -8.22 8.26
C VAL A 113 -4.20 -7.04 8.62
N ALA A 114 -3.10 -6.84 7.92
CA ALA A 114 -2.12 -5.81 8.25
C ALA A 114 -2.65 -4.38 7.99
N GLY A 115 -3.42 -4.20 6.93
CA GLY A 115 -4.01 -2.92 6.56
C GLY A 115 -4.98 -3.02 5.40
N LEU A 116 -5.69 -1.93 5.14
CA LEU A 116 -6.62 -1.77 4.02
C LEU A 116 -6.20 -0.59 3.16
N VAL A 117 -6.11 -0.81 1.86
CA VAL A 117 -5.83 0.20 0.84
C VAL A 117 -6.98 0.24 -0.16
N THR A 118 -7.46 1.43 -0.50
CA THR A 118 -8.47 1.61 -1.55
C THR A 118 -8.36 2.96 -2.23
N ASP A 119 -8.66 3.00 -3.50
CA ASP A 119 -8.90 4.25 -4.25
C ASP A 119 -10.33 4.79 -4.10
N GLY A 120 -11.14 4.18 -3.26
CA GLY A 120 -12.46 4.65 -2.87
C GLY A 120 -12.47 5.32 -1.50
N VAL A 121 -13.65 5.33 -0.87
CA VAL A 121 -13.87 5.94 0.44
C VAL A 121 -14.44 4.93 1.44
N MET A 122 -14.31 5.26 2.72
CA MET A 122 -14.85 4.47 3.84
C MET A 122 -16.17 5.08 4.33
N ARG A 123 -16.92 4.33 5.12
CA ARG A 123 -18.03 4.84 5.92
C ARG A 123 -17.78 4.56 7.41
N ASP A 124 -18.61 5.16 8.27
CA ASP A 124 -18.52 4.98 9.74
C ASP A 124 -17.11 5.27 10.29
N MET A 125 -16.43 6.32 9.77
CA MET A 125 -15.00 6.59 9.98
C MET A 125 -14.63 6.65 11.47
N HIS A 126 -15.47 7.22 12.33
CA HIS A 126 -15.23 7.25 13.77
C HIS A 126 -15.05 5.83 14.34
N GLY A 127 -15.95 4.92 13.97
CA GLY A 127 -15.83 3.51 14.36
C GLY A 127 -14.64 2.81 13.70
N VAL A 128 -14.37 3.07 12.42
CA VAL A 128 -13.21 2.53 11.69
C VAL A 128 -11.91 2.87 12.42
N LEU A 129 -11.71 4.12 12.83
CA LEU A 129 -10.53 4.54 13.59
C LEU A 129 -10.41 3.80 14.93
N GLY A 130 -11.53 3.46 15.56
CA GLY A 130 -11.59 2.69 16.81
C GLY A 130 -11.19 1.23 16.66
N THR A 131 -11.21 0.65 15.45
CA THR A 131 -10.84 -0.76 15.22
C THR A 131 -9.36 -1.05 15.32
N GLY A 132 -8.53 -0.01 15.18
CA GLY A 132 -7.08 -0.15 15.10
C GLY A 132 -6.54 -0.66 13.76
N LEU A 133 -7.39 -1.01 12.79
CA LEU A 133 -6.96 -1.37 11.44
C LEU A 133 -6.40 -0.13 10.73
N PRO A 134 -5.15 -0.14 10.26
CA PRO A 134 -4.63 0.95 9.44
C PRO A 134 -5.31 0.97 8.07
N VAL A 135 -5.73 2.17 7.62
CA VAL A 135 -6.47 2.34 6.37
C VAL A 135 -5.86 3.48 5.54
N TRP A 136 -5.75 3.26 4.24
CA TRP A 136 -5.41 4.26 3.22
C TRP A 136 -6.56 4.36 2.23
N CYS A 137 -7.19 5.53 2.13
CA CYS A 137 -8.35 5.76 1.25
C CYS A 137 -8.45 7.22 0.81
N GLN A 138 -9.42 7.55 -0.05
CA GLN A 138 -9.64 8.93 -0.50
C GLN A 138 -10.41 9.79 0.52
N GLY A 139 -11.14 9.18 1.46
CA GLY A 139 -11.98 9.93 2.40
C GLY A 139 -13.18 9.12 2.89
N THR A 140 -14.33 9.79 3.06
CA THR A 140 -15.55 9.18 3.65
C THR A 140 -16.81 9.52 2.88
N ALA A 141 -17.77 8.57 2.85
CA ALA A 141 -19.14 8.78 2.41
C ALA A 141 -20.09 7.93 3.25
N ALA A 142 -21.29 8.47 3.55
CA ALA A 142 -22.29 7.79 4.38
C ALA A 142 -23.01 6.62 3.66
N PRO A 143 -23.34 6.70 2.35
CA PRO A 143 -24.03 5.61 1.66
C PRO A 143 -23.19 4.32 1.67
N ALA A 144 -23.86 3.16 1.72
CA ALA A 144 -23.19 1.85 1.60
C ALA A 144 -22.73 1.59 0.16
N SER A 145 -21.72 0.73 0.01
CA SER A 145 -21.12 0.40 -1.30
C SER A 145 -22.13 0.04 -2.39
N VAL A 146 -23.20 -0.65 -2.07
CA VAL A 146 -24.26 -1.04 -3.01
C VAL A 146 -25.01 0.14 -3.63
N ALA A 147 -24.85 1.36 -3.10
CA ALA A 147 -25.42 2.57 -3.70
C ALA A 147 -24.69 2.98 -5.00
N ALA A 148 -23.43 2.60 -5.18
CA ALA A 148 -22.63 3.00 -6.34
C ALA A 148 -21.79 1.85 -6.94
N LEU A 149 -21.64 0.73 -6.24
CA LEU A 149 -20.71 -0.34 -6.58
C LEU A 149 -21.35 -1.73 -6.45
N THR A 150 -20.97 -2.63 -7.33
CA THR A 150 -21.24 -4.07 -7.22
C THR A 150 -19.94 -4.80 -6.91
N PHE A 151 -19.88 -5.54 -5.80
CA PHE A 151 -18.76 -6.45 -5.51
C PHE A 151 -18.84 -7.68 -6.40
N VAL A 152 -17.75 -8.04 -7.09
CA VAL A 152 -17.78 -9.13 -8.07
C VAL A 152 -16.88 -10.29 -7.74
N ASN A 153 -15.70 -10.07 -7.14
CA ASN A 153 -14.79 -11.15 -6.75
C ASN A 153 -13.62 -10.63 -5.91
N TRP A 154 -12.76 -11.56 -5.48
CA TRP A 154 -11.47 -11.28 -4.85
C TRP A 154 -10.39 -12.20 -5.43
N GLN A 155 -9.11 -11.84 -5.16
CA GLN A 155 -7.93 -12.55 -5.68
C GLN A 155 -7.92 -12.64 -7.21
N GLU A 156 -8.38 -11.57 -7.85
CA GLU A 156 -8.29 -11.30 -9.28
C GLU A 156 -7.45 -10.02 -9.50
N PRO A 157 -6.87 -9.80 -10.68
CA PRO A 157 -6.23 -8.53 -11.02
C PRO A 157 -7.22 -7.37 -10.92
N ILE A 158 -6.74 -6.23 -10.38
CA ILE A 158 -7.53 -5.01 -10.17
C ILE A 158 -6.78 -3.77 -10.69
N GLY A 159 -7.47 -2.63 -10.72
CA GLY A 159 -6.94 -1.34 -11.21
C GLY A 159 -6.90 -0.23 -10.15
N CYS A 160 -6.63 -0.54 -8.88
CA CYS A 160 -6.72 0.39 -7.75
C CYS A 160 -5.86 1.66 -7.95
N GLY A 161 -6.48 2.83 -7.85
CA GLY A 161 -5.81 4.12 -8.04
C GLY A 161 -5.14 4.30 -9.40
N GLY A 162 -5.63 3.61 -10.44
CA GLY A 162 -5.06 3.60 -11.77
C GLY A 162 -3.79 2.77 -11.90
N VAL A 163 -3.51 1.90 -10.94
CA VAL A 163 -2.36 0.99 -10.93
C VAL A 163 -2.84 -0.46 -11.00
N ALA A 164 -2.26 -1.26 -11.89
CA ALA A 164 -2.53 -2.69 -11.94
C ALA A 164 -1.91 -3.37 -10.71
N VAL A 165 -2.75 -4.04 -9.92
CA VAL A 165 -2.33 -4.82 -8.75
C VAL A 165 -2.78 -6.26 -8.96
N PHE A 166 -1.83 -7.18 -8.86
CA PHE A 166 -2.10 -8.61 -8.97
C PHE A 166 -2.09 -9.25 -7.57
N PRO A 167 -2.87 -10.33 -7.37
CA PRO A 167 -2.77 -11.11 -6.14
C PRO A 167 -1.32 -11.47 -5.83
N TYR A 168 -0.92 -11.30 -4.56
CA TYR A 168 0.43 -11.60 -4.04
C TYR A 168 1.54 -10.60 -4.43
N ASP A 169 1.26 -9.54 -5.20
CA ASP A 169 2.20 -8.42 -5.28
C ASP A 169 2.51 -7.90 -3.87
N LEU A 170 3.67 -7.30 -3.69
CA LEU A 170 4.00 -6.71 -2.39
C LEU A 170 3.51 -5.26 -2.36
N ILE A 171 2.72 -4.96 -1.35
CA ILE A 171 2.22 -3.60 -1.10
C ILE A 171 3.02 -2.98 0.03
N MET A 172 3.49 -1.78 -0.20
CA MET A 172 4.13 -0.95 0.79
C MET A 172 3.34 0.34 0.96
N VAL A 173 3.10 0.75 2.20
CA VAL A 173 2.33 1.95 2.53
C VAL A 173 3.03 2.78 3.60
N ASP A 174 2.96 4.09 3.47
CA ASP A 174 3.41 5.08 4.44
C ASP A 174 2.54 6.37 4.36
N ASP A 175 3.07 7.50 4.81
CA ASP A 175 2.35 8.78 4.78
C ASP A 175 2.14 9.32 3.36
N ASP A 176 2.95 8.91 2.37
CA ASP A 176 2.81 9.29 0.96
C ASP A 176 1.79 8.43 0.19
N GLY A 177 1.29 7.35 0.82
CA GLY A 177 0.26 6.49 0.24
C GLY A 177 0.72 5.05 0.03
N ALA A 178 0.22 4.41 -1.03
CA ALA A 178 0.44 2.99 -1.30
C ALA A 178 1.18 2.77 -2.62
N VAL A 179 2.19 1.91 -2.59
CA VAL A 179 3.00 1.51 -3.75
C VAL A 179 2.94 0.00 -3.93
N VAL A 180 2.89 -0.46 -5.17
CA VAL A 180 2.96 -1.87 -5.53
C VAL A 180 4.35 -2.24 -6.04
N ILE A 181 4.90 -3.32 -5.54
CA ILE A 181 6.10 -3.99 -6.05
C ILE A 181 5.63 -5.31 -6.68
N PRO A 182 5.78 -5.49 -8.01
CA PRO A 182 5.40 -6.73 -8.67
C PRO A 182 6.08 -7.95 -8.03
N LYS A 183 5.32 -9.03 -7.83
CA LYS A 183 5.79 -10.24 -7.16
C LYS A 183 7.15 -10.74 -7.69
N ALA A 184 7.35 -10.71 -9.00
CA ALA A 184 8.58 -11.18 -9.63
C ALA A 184 9.81 -10.30 -9.35
N MET A 185 9.63 -9.10 -8.79
CA MET A 185 10.70 -8.12 -8.57
C MET A 185 11.00 -7.88 -7.09
N ILE A 186 10.31 -8.56 -6.18
CA ILE A 186 10.38 -8.27 -4.74
C ILE A 186 11.82 -8.36 -4.21
N GLU A 187 12.54 -9.45 -4.48
CA GLU A 187 13.90 -9.67 -3.98
C GLU A 187 14.87 -8.62 -4.52
N GLU A 188 14.82 -8.39 -5.83
CA GLU A 188 15.69 -7.43 -6.51
C GLU A 188 15.43 -6.00 -6.01
N VAL A 189 14.15 -5.60 -5.91
CA VAL A 189 13.77 -4.27 -5.45
C VAL A 189 14.17 -4.08 -3.99
N ALA A 190 13.96 -5.07 -3.13
CA ALA A 190 14.31 -4.99 -1.72
C ALA A 190 15.82 -4.75 -1.53
N ALA A 191 16.66 -5.50 -2.25
CA ALA A 191 18.12 -5.34 -2.17
C ALA A 191 18.58 -3.95 -2.63
N VAL A 192 18.06 -3.47 -3.76
CA VAL A 192 18.43 -2.16 -4.32
C VAL A 192 17.89 -1.01 -3.47
N ALA A 193 16.67 -1.13 -2.97
CA ALA A 193 16.04 -0.08 -2.17
C ALA A 193 16.71 0.09 -0.80
N ALA A 194 17.09 -1.01 -0.15
CA ALA A 194 17.84 -0.95 1.11
C ALA A 194 19.19 -0.21 0.95
N GLU A 195 19.91 -0.49 -0.14
CA GLU A 195 21.16 0.18 -0.45
C GLU A 195 20.95 1.66 -0.77
N GLN A 196 19.92 2.00 -1.52
CA GLN A 196 19.59 3.38 -1.85
C GLN A 196 19.20 4.18 -0.61
N GLU A 197 18.37 3.62 0.28
CA GLU A 197 17.96 4.28 1.53
C GLU A 197 19.18 4.58 2.41
N GLN A 198 20.09 3.63 2.57
CA GLN A 198 21.32 3.84 3.33
C GLN A 198 22.21 4.94 2.74
N MET A 199 22.27 5.01 1.40
CA MET A 199 23.00 6.08 0.72
C MET A 199 22.33 7.46 0.94
N GLU A 200 20.99 7.51 0.88
CA GLU A 200 20.24 8.75 1.09
C GLU A 200 20.34 9.24 2.54
N GLU A 201 20.40 8.34 3.52
CA GLU A 201 20.68 8.67 4.92
C GLU A 201 22.07 9.32 5.07
N TRP A 202 23.10 8.76 4.43
CA TRP A 202 24.45 9.35 4.41
C TRP A 202 24.44 10.73 3.73
N ILE A 203 23.77 10.87 2.58
CA ILE A 203 23.65 12.14 1.85
C ILE A 203 22.94 13.18 2.74
N MET A 204 21.90 12.80 3.46
CA MET A 204 21.19 13.70 4.37
C MET A 204 22.14 14.23 5.46
N GLY A 205 22.96 13.38 6.06
CA GLY A 205 23.99 13.79 7.03
C GLY A 205 25.00 14.79 6.45
N GLU A 206 25.43 14.58 5.20
CA GLU A 206 26.32 15.53 4.50
C GLU A 206 25.63 16.88 4.24
N VAL A 207 24.35 16.87 3.86
CA VAL A 207 23.54 18.08 3.66
C VAL A 207 23.35 18.83 4.97
N GLU A 208 23.04 18.16 6.06
CA GLU A 208 22.92 18.75 7.39
C GLU A 208 24.25 19.35 7.88
N ALA A 209 25.39 18.78 7.46
CA ALA A 209 26.72 19.31 7.70
C ALA A 209 27.07 20.52 6.77
N GLY A 210 26.18 20.91 5.85
CA GLY A 210 26.32 22.07 4.98
C GLY A 210 26.88 21.77 3.59
N ALA A 211 26.95 20.51 3.16
CA ALA A 211 27.38 20.16 1.82
C ALA A 211 26.37 20.61 0.75
N SER A 212 26.88 21.04 -0.42
CA SER A 212 26.04 21.44 -1.56
C SER A 212 25.54 20.22 -2.35
N LEU A 213 24.33 20.31 -2.94
CA LEU A 213 23.70 19.22 -3.68
C LEU A 213 24.41 18.82 -5.00
N PRO A 214 24.96 19.74 -5.81
CA PRO A 214 25.61 19.36 -7.06
C PRO A 214 26.74 18.35 -6.84
N GLY A 215 26.62 17.16 -7.46
CA GLY A 215 27.55 16.06 -7.32
C GLY A 215 27.39 15.21 -6.05
N LEU A 216 26.60 15.67 -5.08
CA LEU A 216 26.23 14.89 -3.89
C LEU A 216 24.91 14.12 -4.12
N TYR A 217 23.92 14.78 -4.74
CA TYR A 217 22.64 14.17 -5.05
C TYR A 217 22.17 14.54 -6.47
N PRO A 218 22.24 13.60 -7.44
CA PRO A 218 22.81 12.26 -7.32
C PRO A 218 24.33 12.29 -7.12
N PRO A 219 24.89 11.26 -6.41
CA PRO A 219 26.32 11.24 -6.11
C PRO A 219 27.16 11.02 -7.37
N ASN A 220 28.19 11.85 -7.55
CA ASN A 220 29.24 11.63 -8.52
C ASN A 220 30.22 10.54 -8.05
N ALA A 221 31.23 10.21 -8.86
CA ALA A 221 32.20 9.16 -8.53
C ALA A 221 32.97 9.42 -7.20
N GLU A 222 33.30 10.69 -6.91
CA GLU A 222 33.98 11.08 -5.68
C GLU A 222 33.10 10.86 -4.45
N ASN A 223 31.86 11.35 -4.47
CA ASN A 223 30.92 11.20 -3.35
C ASN A 223 30.47 9.75 -3.19
N LYS A 224 30.40 8.97 -4.29
CA LYS A 224 30.19 7.54 -4.15
C LYS A 224 31.34 6.85 -3.42
N ALA A 225 32.58 7.18 -3.71
CA ALA A 225 33.74 6.63 -3.00
C ALA A 225 33.75 7.03 -1.51
N ARG A 226 33.32 8.27 -1.18
CA ARG A 226 33.15 8.72 0.21
C ARG A 226 32.09 7.91 0.94
N TYR A 227 30.94 7.69 0.30
CA TYR A 227 29.88 6.83 0.84
C TYR A 227 30.38 5.40 1.08
N ASP A 228 31.05 4.80 0.10
CA ASP A 228 31.59 3.43 0.22
C ASP A 228 32.58 3.31 1.39
N ALA A 229 33.43 4.34 1.61
CA ALA A 229 34.33 4.40 2.76
C ALA A 229 33.57 4.55 4.09
N TRP A 230 32.57 5.43 4.16
CA TRP A 230 31.72 5.59 5.33
C TRP A 230 31.01 4.28 5.70
N LYS A 231 30.44 3.62 4.72
CA LYS A 231 29.74 2.33 4.90
C LYS A 231 30.67 1.21 5.41
N ALA A 232 31.92 1.19 4.92
CA ALA A 232 32.92 0.23 5.41
C ALA A 232 33.28 0.44 6.88
N GLY A 233 33.21 1.69 7.37
CA GLY A 233 33.47 2.04 8.77
C GLY A 233 32.30 1.76 9.74
N GLN A 234 31.11 1.40 9.24
CA GLN A 234 29.93 1.03 10.04
C GLN A 234 29.90 -0.47 10.39
N LYS A 235 30.76 -1.29 9.81
CA LYS A 235 30.91 -2.73 10.09
C LYS A 235 31.90 -2.95 11.23
#